data_c86868455c1f3b41a9deac3861a978ad
#
_entry.id   c86868455c1f3b41a9deac3861a978ad
#
_cell.length_a   1.000
_cell.length_b   1.000
_cell.length_c   1.000
_cell.angle_alpha   90.00
_cell.angle_beta   90.00
_cell.angle_gamma   90.00
#
_symmetry.space_group_name_H-M   'P 1'
#
loop_
_entity.id
_entity.type
_entity.pdbx_description
1 polymer ?
#
loop_
_entity_poly.entity_id
_entity_poly.type
_entity_poly.pdbx_seq_one_letter_code
_entity_poly.pdbx_strand_id
1 'polypeptide(L)'
;MTTLNQVAGAPLARDISWQSIDWKKVESHVRKLQLRIAKAVKLGRLGKAKALQWLLTHSFYAKLLAVKRVAQNKGKNTPGIDRIVWKTSRQKMQAVKNLKRRGYRSLPLRRIHIPKKNGKFRPLGIPSMIDRAQQALHLLALEPVTEVQADKNSYGFRPNRSCHDAIEQCFNILARKAAPKWILEGDIRSCFDEICHDWLKANLMTD
;
A
#
# COMPACT_ATOMS: atom_id res chain seq x y z
N MET A 1 -30.22 -51.95 12.68
CA MET A 1 -29.44 -51.27 11.62
C MET A 1 -29.36 -49.79 11.95
N THR A 2 -28.28 -49.34 12.54
CA THR A 2 -28.10 -47.98 13.05
C THR A 2 -27.25 -47.22 11.99
N THR A 3 -27.88 -46.32 11.26
CA THR A 3 -27.22 -45.45 10.29
C THR A 3 -26.39 -44.40 11.05
N LEU A 4 -25.09 -44.49 10.94
CA LEU A 4 -24.14 -43.46 11.41
C LEU A 4 -24.30 -42.22 10.55
N ASN A 5 -24.82 -41.13 11.16
CA ASN A 5 -24.79 -39.81 10.60
C ASN A 5 -23.33 -39.37 10.45
N GLN A 6 -22.84 -39.28 9.24
CA GLN A 6 -21.59 -38.57 8.95
C GLN A 6 -21.75 -37.08 9.28
N VAL A 7 -21.13 -36.66 10.36
CA VAL A 7 -20.94 -35.23 10.67
C VAL A 7 -20.07 -34.66 9.56
N ALA A 8 -20.65 -33.77 8.75
CA ALA A 8 -19.94 -33.00 7.75
C ALA A 8 -18.90 -32.09 8.45
N GLY A 9 -17.72 -32.63 8.70
CA GLY A 9 -16.58 -31.86 9.17
C GLY A 9 -16.24 -30.78 8.15
N ALA A 10 -16.12 -29.54 8.58
CA ALA A 10 -15.60 -28.47 7.75
C ALA A 10 -14.25 -28.94 7.14
N PRO A 11 -14.02 -28.72 5.85
CA PRO A 11 -12.80 -29.18 5.21
C PRO A 11 -11.61 -28.63 5.96
N LEU A 12 -10.76 -29.52 6.47
CA LEU A 12 -9.45 -29.19 7.01
C LEU A 12 -8.78 -28.19 6.07
N ALA A 13 -8.29 -27.08 6.62
CA ALA A 13 -7.63 -26.01 5.87
C ALA A 13 -6.52 -26.67 5.02
N ARG A 14 -6.83 -26.98 3.77
CA ARG A 14 -5.85 -27.48 2.80
C ARG A 14 -4.73 -26.45 2.80
N ASP A 15 -3.50 -26.89 2.97
CA ASP A 15 -2.33 -26.03 2.87
C ASP A 15 -2.34 -25.39 1.48
N ILE A 16 -2.86 -24.15 1.42
CA ILE A 16 -2.97 -23.40 0.17
C ILE A 16 -1.55 -23.10 -0.27
N SER A 17 -1.12 -23.73 -1.35
CA SER A 17 0.16 -23.45 -1.99
C SER A 17 0.12 -22.05 -2.63
N TRP A 18 1.23 -21.31 -2.58
CA TRP A 18 1.36 -20.01 -3.26
C TRP A 18 1.05 -20.09 -4.77
N GLN A 19 1.34 -21.23 -5.39
CA GLN A 19 1.13 -21.47 -6.81
C GLN A 19 -0.34 -21.76 -7.17
N SER A 20 -1.13 -22.30 -6.23
CA SER A 20 -2.54 -22.62 -6.44
C SER A 20 -3.49 -21.44 -6.15
N ILE A 21 -2.95 -20.24 -5.84
CA ILE A 21 -3.77 -19.08 -5.51
C ILE A 21 -4.43 -18.52 -6.78
N ASP A 22 -5.75 -18.41 -6.77
CA ASP A 22 -6.51 -17.66 -7.77
C ASP A 22 -6.36 -16.15 -7.53
N TRP A 23 -5.39 -15.56 -8.21
CA TRP A 23 -5.07 -14.14 -8.06
C TRP A 23 -6.19 -13.22 -8.55
N LYS A 24 -6.98 -13.63 -9.54
CA LYS A 24 -8.14 -12.85 -10.01
C LYS A 24 -9.18 -12.72 -8.91
N LYS A 25 -9.46 -13.81 -8.20
CA LYS A 25 -10.37 -13.83 -7.04
C LYS A 25 -9.84 -12.95 -5.90
N VAL A 26 -8.54 -13.03 -5.60
CA VAL A 26 -7.87 -12.22 -4.58
C VAL A 26 -8.00 -10.73 -4.89
N GLU A 27 -7.63 -10.32 -6.10
CA GLU A 27 -7.70 -8.92 -6.56
C GLU A 27 -9.13 -8.39 -6.59
N SER A 28 -10.08 -9.18 -7.09
CA SER A 28 -11.51 -8.83 -7.09
C SER A 28 -12.05 -8.59 -5.68
N HIS A 29 -11.70 -9.43 -4.71
CA HIS A 29 -12.12 -9.29 -3.33
C HIS A 29 -11.59 -7.98 -2.70
N VAL A 30 -10.29 -7.73 -2.85
CA VAL A 30 -9.67 -6.49 -2.34
C VAL A 30 -10.28 -5.25 -3.00
N ARG A 31 -10.44 -5.27 -4.32
CA ARG A 31 -11.04 -4.16 -5.07
C ARG A 31 -12.49 -3.87 -4.61
N LYS A 32 -13.30 -4.90 -4.36
CA LYS A 32 -14.66 -4.70 -3.81
C LYS A 32 -14.64 -3.98 -2.46
N LEU A 33 -13.70 -4.31 -1.57
CA LEU A 33 -13.55 -3.62 -0.29
C LEU A 33 -13.08 -2.18 -0.50
N GLN A 34 -12.11 -1.93 -1.36
CA GLN A 34 -11.62 -0.59 -1.69
C GLN A 34 -12.73 0.31 -2.26
N LEU A 35 -13.55 -0.20 -3.17
CA LEU A 35 -14.71 0.55 -3.70
C LEU A 35 -15.74 0.90 -2.61
N ARG A 36 -15.96 -0.01 -1.67
CA ARG A 36 -16.85 0.24 -0.52
C ARG A 36 -16.27 1.30 0.42
N ILE A 37 -14.96 1.31 0.64
CA ILE A 37 -14.25 2.35 1.42
C ILE A 37 -14.43 3.70 0.71
N ALA A 38 -14.08 3.80 -0.56
CA ALA A 38 -14.20 5.02 -1.35
C ALA A 38 -15.64 5.58 -1.33
N LYS A 39 -16.65 4.71 -1.50
CA LYS A 39 -18.07 5.09 -1.40
C LYS A 39 -18.42 5.61 -0.01
N ALA A 40 -17.94 4.97 1.06
CA ALA A 40 -18.21 5.40 2.42
C ALA A 40 -17.60 6.78 2.71
N VAL A 41 -16.35 7.01 2.26
CA VAL A 41 -15.67 8.32 2.38
C VAL A 41 -16.42 9.40 1.60
N LYS A 42 -16.78 9.14 0.35
CA LYS A 42 -17.53 10.09 -0.50
C LYS A 42 -18.88 10.50 0.12
N LEU A 43 -19.50 9.61 0.89
CA LEU A 43 -20.75 9.85 1.59
C LEU A 43 -20.58 10.42 3.02
N GLY A 44 -19.36 10.78 3.43
CA GLY A 44 -19.06 11.29 4.77
C GLY A 44 -19.23 10.25 5.90
N ARG A 45 -19.41 8.96 5.56
CA ARG A 45 -19.63 7.88 6.54
C ARG A 45 -18.29 7.35 7.08
N LEU A 46 -17.55 8.20 7.82
CA LEU A 46 -16.18 7.92 8.25
C LEU A 46 -16.05 6.69 9.14
N GLY A 47 -16.98 6.47 10.07
CA GLY A 47 -17.01 5.26 10.91
C GLY A 47 -17.12 3.97 10.09
N LYS A 48 -17.96 3.98 9.04
CA LYS A 48 -18.06 2.86 8.10
C LYS A 48 -16.79 2.67 7.28
N ALA A 49 -16.14 3.76 6.87
CA ALA A 49 -14.86 3.70 6.15
C ALA A 49 -13.80 3.04 7.02
N LYS A 50 -13.64 3.45 8.29
CA LYS A 50 -12.71 2.84 9.26
C LYS A 50 -12.99 1.35 9.48
N ALA A 51 -14.25 0.95 9.68
CA ALA A 51 -14.62 -0.46 9.82
C ALA A 51 -14.26 -1.29 8.57
N LEU A 52 -14.41 -0.73 7.37
CA LEU A 52 -14.02 -1.40 6.12
C LEU A 52 -12.50 -1.44 5.93
N GLN A 53 -11.76 -0.42 6.35
CA GLN A 53 -10.29 -0.44 6.39
C GLN A 53 -9.79 -1.53 7.34
N TRP A 54 -10.39 -1.62 8.52
CA TRP A 54 -10.11 -2.70 9.46
C TRP A 54 -10.34 -4.08 8.83
N LEU A 55 -11.50 -4.29 8.21
CA LEU A 55 -11.82 -5.54 7.53
C LEU A 55 -10.82 -5.87 6.43
N LEU A 56 -10.39 -4.86 5.65
CA LEU A 56 -9.44 -5.04 4.58
C LEU A 56 -8.07 -5.45 5.12
N THR A 57 -7.53 -4.75 6.13
CA THR A 57 -6.21 -5.02 6.71
C THR A 57 -6.15 -6.38 7.44
N HIS A 58 -7.29 -6.91 7.88
CA HIS A 58 -7.40 -8.27 8.46
C HIS A 58 -7.63 -9.35 7.41
N SER A 59 -8.07 -8.98 6.19
CA SER A 59 -8.40 -9.93 5.14
C SER A 59 -7.18 -10.74 4.70
N PHE A 60 -7.34 -12.06 4.66
CA PHE A 60 -6.34 -12.97 4.11
C PHE A 60 -5.97 -12.61 2.65
N TYR A 61 -6.95 -12.22 1.84
CA TYR A 61 -6.73 -11.81 0.46
C TYR A 61 -5.89 -10.53 0.35
N ALA A 62 -6.10 -9.56 1.22
CA ALA A 62 -5.28 -8.34 1.23
C ALA A 62 -3.83 -8.63 1.65
N LYS A 63 -3.63 -9.50 2.64
CA LYS A 63 -2.29 -9.96 3.04
C LYS A 63 -1.57 -10.70 1.90
N LEU A 64 -2.27 -11.58 1.17
CA LEU A 64 -1.73 -12.24 -0.03
C LEU A 64 -1.28 -11.20 -1.06
N LEU A 65 -2.13 -10.22 -1.36
CA LEU A 65 -1.82 -9.18 -2.35
C LEU A 65 -0.64 -8.30 -1.93
N ALA A 66 -0.55 -7.95 -0.66
CA ALA A 66 0.58 -7.20 -0.09
C ALA A 66 1.91 -7.95 -0.25
N VAL A 67 1.93 -9.25 0.10
CA VAL A 67 3.13 -10.09 -0.09
C VAL A 67 3.45 -10.29 -1.57
N LYS A 68 2.45 -10.49 -2.44
CA LYS A 68 2.63 -10.58 -3.90
C LYS A 68 3.31 -9.34 -4.44
N ARG A 69 2.83 -8.14 -4.08
CA ARG A 69 3.39 -6.86 -4.53
C ARG A 69 4.88 -6.74 -4.19
N VAL A 70 5.27 -7.10 -2.98
CA VAL A 70 6.68 -7.04 -2.55
C VAL A 70 7.54 -8.12 -3.22
N ALA A 71 7.01 -9.32 -3.39
CA ALA A 71 7.72 -10.44 -4.01
C ALA A 71 7.89 -10.29 -5.54
N GLN A 72 7.17 -9.36 -6.18
CA GLN A 72 7.22 -9.14 -7.63
C GLN A 72 7.85 -7.80 -8.03
N ASN A 73 8.05 -6.86 -7.09
CA ASN A 73 8.62 -5.55 -7.41
C ASN A 73 10.11 -5.63 -7.78
N LYS A 74 10.66 -4.53 -8.32
CA LYS A 74 12.08 -4.44 -8.70
C LYS A 74 13.04 -4.69 -7.53
N GLY A 75 12.62 -4.34 -6.31
CA GLY A 75 13.40 -4.53 -5.07
C GLY A 75 13.27 -5.91 -4.42
N LYS A 76 12.62 -6.89 -5.06
CA LYS A 76 12.36 -8.23 -4.50
C LYS A 76 13.59 -9.00 -4.01
N ASN A 77 14.75 -8.72 -4.60
CA ASN A 77 16.04 -9.35 -4.26
C ASN A 77 16.91 -8.48 -3.33
N THR A 78 16.40 -7.32 -2.89
CA THR A 78 17.14 -6.39 -2.03
C THR A 78 16.66 -6.56 -0.59
N PRO A 79 17.41 -7.23 0.30
CA PRO A 79 16.99 -7.45 1.68
C PRO A 79 17.14 -6.19 2.54
N GLY A 80 16.39 -6.13 3.64
CA GLY A 80 16.59 -5.15 4.70
C GLY A 80 17.82 -5.47 5.57
N ILE A 81 17.80 -5.00 6.83
CA ILE A 81 18.85 -5.27 7.81
C ILE A 81 18.89 -6.76 8.22
N ASP A 82 17.74 -7.43 8.17
CA ASP A 82 17.56 -8.85 8.49
C ASP A 82 18.13 -9.79 7.41
N ARG A 83 18.58 -9.27 6.28
CA ARG A 83 19.09 -10.01 5.11
C ARG A 83 18.12 -11.06 4.55
N ILE A 84 16.82 -11.01 4.91
CA ILE A 84 15.81 -11.96 4.46
C ILE A 84 15.26 -11.55 3.09
N VAL A 85 15.13 -12.54 2.19
CA VAL A 85 14.48 -12.43 0.87
C VAL A 85 13.55 -13.63 0.68
N TRP A 86 12.37 -13.42 0.11
CA TRP A 86 11.37 -14.47 -0.11
C TRP A 86 11.51 -15.12 -1.49
N LYS A 87 12.31 -16.16 -1.58
CA LYS A 87 12.55 -16.89 -2.84
C LYS A 87 11.51 -17.99 -3.07
N THR A 88 11.12 -18.72 -2.02
CA THR A 88 10.24 -19.89 -2.12
C THR A 88 8.77 -19.60 -1.84
N SER A 89 7.87 -20.43 -2.35
CA SER A 89 6.43 -20.37 -2.07
C SER A 89 6.12 -20.48 -0.58
N ARG A 90 6.83 -21.33 0.15
CA ARG A 90 6.71 -21.52 1.60
C ARG A 90 7.04 -20.22 2.36
N GLN A 91 8.13 -19.54 1.99
CA GLN A 91 8.52 -18.27 2.63
C GLN A 91 7.47 -17.17 2.41
N LYS A 92 6.89 -17.09 1.20
CA LYS A 92 5.82 -16.13 0.88
C LYS A 92 4.55 -16.41 1.70
N MET A 93 4.13 -17.67 1.79
CA MET A 93 2.97 -18.05 2.61
C MET A 93 3.22 -17.80 4.11
N GLN A 94 4.43 -18.07 4.60
CA GLN A 94 4.79 -17.73 5.99
C GLN A 94 4.75 -16.23 6.23
N ALA A 95 5.20 -15.42 5.28
CA ALA A 95 5.10 -13.96 5.37
C ALA A 95 3.64 -13.49 5.47
N VAL A 96 2.71 -14.09 4.70
CA VAL A 96 1.26 -13.78 4.81
C VAL A 96 0.73 -14.06 6.21
N LYS A 97 1.14 -15.19 6.83
CA LYS A 97 0.74 -15.55 8.20
C LYS A 97 1.33 -14.58 9.24
N ASN A 98 2.54 -14.06 8.99
CA ASN A 98 3.25 -13.16 9.88
C ASN A 98 2.78 -11.70 9.82
N LEU A 99 2.03 -11.30 8.81
CA LEU A 99 1.46 -9.95 8.73
C LEU A 99 0.43 -9.75 9.84
N LYS A 100 0.76 -8.88 10.80
CA LYS A 100 -0.07 -8.54 11.95
C LYS A 100 -0.35 -7.05 11.96
N ARG A 101 -1.61 -6.68 12.18
CA ARG A 101 -1.97 -5.27 12.32
C ARG A 101 -1.57 -4.68 13.66
N ARG A 102 -1.81 -5.42 14.76
CA ARG A 102 -1.47 -4.99 16.13
C ARG A 102 -0.21 -5.66 16.62
N GLY A 103 0.55 -4.95 17.46
CA GLY A 103 1.78 -5.46 18.05
C GLY A 103 2.93 -5.64 17.07
N TYR A 104 2.80 -5.10 15.85
CA TYR A 104 3.90 -5.08 14.88
C TYR A 104 4.92 -4.01 15.29
N ARG A 105 6.21 -4.39 15.26
CA ARG A 105 7.33 -3.47 15.46
C ARG A 105 8.22 -3.55 14.22
N SER A 106 8.42 -2.41 13.56
CA SER A 106 9.31 -2.33 12.41
C SER A 106 10.76 -2.52 12.80
N LEU A 107 11.55 -3.13 11.93
CA LEU A 107 12.99 -3.21 12.09
C LEU A 107 13.66 -1.90 11.67
N PRO A 108 14.89 -1.61 12.16
CA PRO A 108 15.70 -0.50 11.66
C PRO A 108 15.93 -0.63 10.15
N LEU A 109 16.00 0.52 9.47
CA LEU A 109 16.30 0.54 8.04
C LEU A 109 17.76 0.21 7.77
N ARG A 110 18.03 -0.61 6.77
CA ARG A 110 19.38 -0.77 6.24
C ARG A 110 19.74 0.45 5.42
N ARG A 111 20.65 1.29 5.90
CA ARG A 111 21.08 2.51 5.21
C ARG A 111 22.16 2.18 4.19
N ILE A 112 21.96 2.67 2.96
CA ILE A 112 22.96 2.68 1.89
C ILE A 112 23.07 4.11 1.33
N HIS A 113 24.21 4.43 0.70
CA HIS A 113 24.45 5.73 0.10
C HIS A 113 24.50 5.58 -1.42
N ILE A 114 23.64 6.30 -2.14
CA ILE A 114 23.59 6.29 -3.60
C ILE A 114 24.28 7.54 -4.12
N PRO A 115 25.26 7.43 -5.05
CA PRO A 115 25.91 8.59 -5.65
C PRO A 115 24.90 9.39 -6.51
N LYS A 116 24.94 10.70 -6.38
CA LYS A 116 24.21 11.64 -7.23
C LYS A 116 25.11 12.12 -8.37
N LYS A 117 24.52 12.62 -9.47
CA LYS A 117 25.25 13.19 -10.60
C LYS A 117 26.20 14.36 -10.23
N ASN A 118 25.92 15.06 -9.14
CA ASN A 118 26.74 16.18 -8.62
C ASN A 118 27.84 15.75 -7.65
N GLY A 119 28.21 14.48 -7.60
CA GLY A 119 29.25 13.93 -6.72
C GLY A 119 28.83 13.76 -5.24
N LYS A 120 27.66 14.24 -4.82
CA LYS A 120 27.14 14.04 -3.46
C LYS A 120 26.48 12.67 -3.32
N PHE A 121 26.36 12.17 -2.10
CA PHE A 121 25.63 10.95 -1.79
C PHE A 121 24.21 11.25 -1.30
N ARG A 122 23.28 10.37 -1.66
CA ARG A 122 21.92 10.37 -1.12
C ARG A 122 21.77 9.13 -0.21
N PRO A 123 21.44 9.32 1.09
CA PRO A 123 21.12 8.19 1.93
C PRO A 123 19.80 7.56 1.49
N LEU A 124 19.75 6.23 1.46
CA LEU A 124 18.55 5.44 1.21
C LEU A 124 18.37 4.43 2.31
N GLY A 125 17.22 4.48 2.99
CA GLY A 125 16.82 3.48 3.97
C GLY A 125 16.05 2.34 3.30
N ILE A 126 16.53 1.12 3.44
CA ILE A 126 15.89 -0.09 2.89
C ILE A 126 15.21 -0.84 4.03
N PRO A 127 13.84 -0.90 4.04
CA PRO A 127 13.11 -1.67 5.03
C PRO A 127 13.22 -3.17 4.76
N SER A 128 12.95 -4.00 5.78
CA SER A 128 12.85 -5.44 5.61
C SER A 128 11.71 -5.84 4.66
N MET A 129 11.73 -7.08 4.17
CA MET A 129 10.67 -7.57 3.28
C MET A 129 9.30 -7.55 3.99
N ILE A 130 9.26 -7.87 5.28
CA ILE A 130 8.02 -7.89 6.06
C ILE A 130 7.52 -6.46 6.33
N ASP A 131 8.41 -5.48 6.58
CA ASP A 131 8.04 -4.07 6.73
C ASP A 131 7.40 -3.54 5.43
N ARG A 132 8.00 -3.85 4.27
CA ARG A 132 7.43 -3.47 2.96
C ARG A 132 6.06 -4.08 2.74
N ALA A 133 5.85 -5.34 3.13
CA ALA A 133 4.54 -5.98 2.99
C ALA A 133 3.52 -5.39 3.97
N GLN A 134 3.94 -5.01 5.17
CA GLN A 134 3.10 -4.29 6.12
C GLN A 134 2.70 -2.92 5.56
N GLN A 135 3.63 -2.17 4.99
CA GLN A 135 3.35 -0.90 4.30
C GLN A 135 2.40 -1.10 3.12
N ALA A 136 2.62 -2.14 2.30
CA ALA A 136 1.74 -2.45 1.18
C ALA A 136 0.32 -2.82 1.62
N LEU A 137 0.16 -3.52 2.75
CA LEU A 137 -1.13 -3.87 3.33
C LEU A 137 -1.90 -2.61 3.77
N HIS A 138 -1.23 -1.71 4.49
CA HIS A 138 -1.85 -0.44 4.92
C HIS A 138 -2.16 0.48 3.73
N LEU A 139 -1.29 0.51 2.72
CA LEU A 139 -1.53 1.27 1.50
C LEU A 139 -2.84 0.84 0.80
N LEU A 140 -3.15 -0.46 0.74
CA LEU A 140 -4.42 -0.93 0.17
C LEU A 140 -5.65 -0.34 0.86
N ALA A 141 -5.55 -0.03 2.16
CA ALA A 141 -6.64 0.55 2.94
C ALA A 141 -6.69 2.08 2.90
N LEU A 142 -5.53 2.74 2.74
CA LEU A 142 -5.42 4.21 2.70
C LEU A 142 -5.68 4.78 1.30
N GLU A 143 -5.21 4.11 0.26
CA GLU A 143 -5.31 4.54 -1.13
C GLU A 143 -6.74 4.97 -1.54
N PRO A 144 -7.82 4.19 -1.27
CA PRO A 144 -9.17 4.59 -1.64
C PRO A 144 -9.69 5.83 -0.88
N VAL A 145 -9.16 6.11 0.31
CA VAL A 145 -9.47 7.32 1.07
C VAL A 145 -8.79 8.52 0.44
N THR A 146 -7.49 8.41 0.20
CA THR A 146 -6.66 9.46 -0.40
C THR A 146 -7.18 9.84 -1.78
N GLU A 147 -7.57 8.86 -2.62
CA GLU A 147 -8.09 9.14 -3.96
C GLU A 147 -9.41 9.91 -3.96
N VAL A 148 -10.23 9.75 -2.92
CA VAL A 148 -11.49 10.51 -2.80
C VAL A 148 -11.24 11.95 -2.28
N GLN A 149 -10.26 12.13 -1.38
CA GLN A 149 -10.02 13.40 -0.69
C GLN A 149 -8.96 14.28 -1.33
N ALA A 150 -8.04 13.68 -2.11
CA ALA A 150 -6.94 14.42 -2.71
C ALA A 150 -7.43 15.42 -3.75
N ASP A 151 -6.69 16.51 -3.88
CA ASP A 151 -6.89 17.51 -4.93
C ASP A 151 -6.81 16.85 -6.33
N LYS A 152 -7.70 17.30 -7.23
CA LYS A 152 -7.81 16.74 -8.60
C LYS A 152 -6.56 16.99 -9.43
N ASN A 153 -5.84 18.07 -9.16
CA ASN A 153 -4.62 18.47 -9.85
C ASN A 153 -3.34 17.97 -9.18
N SER A 154 -3.46 17.11 -8.16
CA SER A 154 -2.33 16.42 -7.57
C SER A 154 -2.03 15.14 -8.35
N TYR A 155 -0.85 15.05 -8.98
CA TYR A 155 -0.48 13.95 -9.88
C TYR A 155 0.60 13.04 -9.29
N GLY A 156 1.52 13.58 -8.50
CA GLY A 156 2.66 12.85 -7.96
C GLY A 156 2.27 11.66 -7.07
N PHE A 157 2.89 10.50 -7.30
CA PHE A 157 2.72 9.26 -6.51
C PHE A 157 1.30 8.70 -6.44
N ARG A 158 0.38 9.17 -7.27
CA ARG A 158 -1.00 8.68 -7.33
C ARG A 158 -1.16 7.58 -8.40
N PRO A 159 -2.00 6.55 -8.15
CA PRO A 159 -2.27 5.51 -9.13
C PRO A 159 -2.94 6.08 -10.37
N ASN A 160 -2.55 5.54 -11.53
CA ASN A 160 -3.07 5.95 -12.85
C ASN A 160 -2.90 7.44 -13.16
N ARG A 161 -1.90 8.09 -12.57
CA ARG A 161 -1.47 9.45 -12.89
C ARG A 161 -0.04 9.40 -13.42
N SER A 162 0.26 10.28 -14.36
CA SER A 162 1.59 10.41 -14.97
C SER A 162 2.04 11.87 -15.03
N CYS A 163 3.30 12.10 -15.34
CA CYS A 163 3.80 13.44 -15.59
C CYS A 163 3.14 14.07 -16.84
N HIS A 164 2.70 13.25 -17.80
CA HIS A 164 2.00 13.74 -18.99
C HIS A 164 0.65 14.37 -18.65
N ASP A 165 -0.10 13.78 -17.70
CA ASP A 165 -1.37 14.35 -17.24
C ASP A 165 -1.15 15.72 -16.57
N ALA A 166 -0.06 15.87 -15.80
CA ALA A 166 0.31 17.15 -15.20
C ALA A 166 0.70 18.20 -16.25
N ILE A 167 1.48 17.80 -17.25
CA ILE A 167 1.89 18.66 -18.37
C ILE A 167 0.65 19.11 -19.18
N GLU A 168 -0.24 18.18 -19.50
CA GLU A 168 -1.49 18.48 -20.19
C GLU A 168 -2.33 19.49 -19.41
N GLN A 169 -2.46 19.32 -18.11
CA GLN A 169 -3.20 20.26 -17.26
C GLN A 169 -2.54 21.64 -17.21
N CYS A 170 -1.23 21.71 -17.10
CA CYS A 170 -0.50 22.97 -17.19
C CYS A 170 -0.74 23.67 -18.53
N PHE A 171 -0.67 22.93 -19.66
CA PHE A 171 -0.95 23.45 -20.98
C PHE A 171 -2.38 24.00 -21.08
N ASN A 172 -3.37 23.24 -20.62
CA ASN A 172 -4.77 23.65 -20.66
C ASN A 172 -5.06 24.92 -19.86
N ILE A 173 -4.30 25.17 -18.78
CA ILE A 173 -4.48 26.37 -17.94
C ILE A 173 -3.70 27.57 -18.51
N LEU A 174 -2.45 27.35 -18.95
CA LEU A 174 -1.51 28.44 -19.25
C LEU A 174 -1.50 28.88 -20.72
N ALA A 175 -1.94 28.04 -21.65
CA ALA A 175 -1.90 28.35 -23.09
C ALA A 175 -3.03 29.30 -23.57
N ARG A 176 -3.96 29.69 -22.71
CA ARG A 176 -5.11 30.55 -23.06
C ARG A 176 -4.72 32.02 -23.06
N LYS A 177 -5.34 32.85 -23.93
CA LYS A 177 -5.13 34.31 -23.97
C LYS A 177 -5.42 34.98 -22.61
N ALA A 178 -6.40 34.47 -21.87
CA ALA A 178 -6.78 34.94 -20.52
C ALA A 178 -6.08 34.18 -19.37
N ALA A 179 -4.97 33.48 -19.65
CA ALA A 179 -4.24 32.73 -18.63
C ALA A 179 -3.62 33.66 -17.59
N PRO A 180 -3.42 33.15 -16.36
CA PRO A 180 -2.68 33.88 -15.33
C PRO A 180 -1.28 34.25 -15.82
N LYS A 181 -0.89 35.52 -15.61
CA LYS A 181 0.44 36.04 -15.99
C LYS A 181 1.53 35.67 -14.96
N TRP A 182 1.14 35.31 -13.76
CA TRP A 182 2.03 34.99 -12.66
C TRP A 182 1.91 33.54 -12.29
N ILE A 183 3.04 32.86 -12.11
CA ILE A 183 3.14 31.49 -11.70
C ILE A 183 3.96 31.45 -10.41
N LEU A 184 3.40 30.85 -9.36
CA LEU A 184 4.13 30.55 -8.14
C LEU A 184 4.66 29.12 -8.22
N GLU A 185 5.98 28.97 -8.19
CA GLU A 185 6.63 27.66 -8.04
C GLU A 185 7.06 27.50 -6.56
N GLY A 186 6.66 26.41 -5.93
CA GLY A 186 6.99 26.11 -4.54
C GLY A 186 7.44 24.67 -4.39
N ASP A 187 8.46 24.45 -3.54
CA ASP A 187 8.93 23.11 -3.15
C ASP A 187 9.06 23.03 -1.64
N ILE A 188 8.80 21.84 -1.09
CA ILE A 188 8.88 21.60 0.37
C ILE A 188 10.28 21.08 0.69
N ARG A 189 11.07 21.92 1.39
CA ARG A 189 12.40 21.52 1.84
C ARG A 189 12.30 20.32 2.79
N SER A 190 13.07 19.26 2.49
CA SER A 190 13.22 18.09 3.37
C SER A 190 11.89 17.49 3.85
N CYS A 191 10.86 17.46 2.99
CA CYS A 191 9.47 17.10 3.35
C CYS A 191 9.38 15.87 4.26
N PHE A 192 10.09 14.77 3.92
CA PHE A 192 10.01 13.52 4.69
C PHE A 192 10.84 13.54 5.98
N ASP A 193 11.84 14.40 6.06
CA ASP A 193 12.72 14.50 7.24
C ASP A 193 12.14 15.46 8.30
N GLU A 194 11.41 16.48 7.86
CA GLU A 194 10.88 17.55 8.72
C GLU A 194 9.37 17.41 9.02
N ILE A 195 8.68 16.44 8.43
CA ILE A 195 7.25 16.24 8.72
C ILE A 195 7.01 15.80 10.17
N CYS A 196 6.08 16.45 10.85
CA CYS A 196 5.73 16.11 12.22
C CYS A 196 5.05 14.74 12.30
N HIS A 197 5.74 13.75 12.85
CA HIS A 197 5.22 12.37 12.96
C HIS A 197 4.01 12.26 13.89
N ASP A 198 3.94 13.09 14.94
CA ASP A 198 2.80 13.07 15.87
C ASP A 198 1.56 13.68 15.23
N TRP A 199 1.73 14.72 14.41
CA TRP A 199 0.65 15.25 13.60
C TRP A 199 0.13 14.21 12.61
N LEU A 200 1.02 13.49 11.93
CA LEU A 200 0.62 12.38 11.04
C LEU A 200 -0.19 11.33 11.78
N LYS A 201 0.27 10.88 12.95
CA LYS A 201 -0.46 9.87 13.75
C LYS A 201 -1.86 10.34 14.16
N ALA A 202 -1.99 11.63 14.51
CA ALA A 202 -3.26 12.20 14.92
C ALA A 202 -4.25 12.41 13.76
N ASN A 203 -3.74 12.65 12.53
CA ASN A 203 -4.56 13.06 11.38
C ASN A 203 -4.71 12.00 10.29
N LEU A 204 -4.01 10.86 10.40
CA LEU A 204 -4.24 9.75 9.47
C LEU A 204 -5.63 9.15 9.68
N MET A 205 -6.41 9.09 8.58
CA MET A 205 -7.71 8.41 8.57
C MET A 205 -7.53 6.88 8.54
N THR A 206 -7.02 6.35 9.65
CA THR A 206 -6.96 4.92 9.92
C THR A 206 -7.81 4.59 11.14
N ASP A 207 -8.18 3.32 11.27
CA ASP A 207 -8.77 2.78 12.50
C ASP A 207 -7.71 2.47 13.55
#